data_36ae5f0e32ecb6559f062d15cf16a6a2
#
_entry.id   36ae5f0e32ecb6559f062d15cf16a6a2
#
_cell.length_a   1.000
_cell.length_b   1.000
_cell.length_c   1.000
_cell.angle_alpha   90.00
_cell.angle_beta   90.00
_cell.angle_gamma   90.00
#
_symmetry.space_group_name_H-M   'P 1'
#
loop_
_entity.id
_entity.type
_entity.pdbx_description
1 polymer ?
#
loop_
_entity_poly.entity_id
_entity_poly.type
_entity_poly.pdbx_seq_one_letter_code
_entity_poly.pdbx_strand_id
1 'polypeptide(L)'
;QWVRGETQVVDYRLPEAERFGVAFCRRCGGGVPRVANSMVVVPAGALDTDPGVRPNAHICVPSKASWFTIGDAIPQLAGLPPPPPR
;
A
#
# COMPACT_ATOMS: atom_id res chain seq x y z
N GLN A 1 11.01 -6.77 10.84
CA GLN A 1 12.46 -7.01 10.73
C GLN A 1 12.81 -7.50 9.33
N TRP A 2 13.80 -6.86 8.73
CA TRP A 2 14.28 -7.24 7.40
C TRP A 2 15.15 -8.48 7.53
N VAL A 3 14.86 -9.48 6.71
CA VAL A 3 15.69 -10.69 6.65
C VAL A 3 16.91 -10.43 5.78
N ARG A 4 16.70 -9.73 4.65
CA ARG A 4 17.80 -9.36 3.75
C ARG A 4 17.30 -8.25 2.82
N GLY A 5 18.25 -7.60 2.14
CA GLY A 5 17.93 -6.64 1.10
C GLY A 5 17.56 -5.24 1.60
N GLU A 6 17.64 -4.99 2.89
CA GLU A 6 17.27 -3.67 3.44
C GLU A 6 18.04 -2.54 2.78
N THR A 7 19.30 -2.76 2.44
CA THR A 7 20.13 -1.72 1.82
C THR A 7 19.74 -1.43 0.38
N GLN A 8 18.86 -2.25 -0.23
CA GLN A 8 18.39 -2.05 -1.60
C GLN A 8 17.07 -1.30 -1.66
N VAL A 9 16.49 -0.92 -0.52
CA VAL A 9 15.20 -0.25 -0.49
C VAL A 9 15.37 1.23 -0.77
N VAL A 10 14.56 1.75 -1.69
CA VAL A 10 14.44 3.18 -1.95
C VAL A 10 13.06 3.61 -1.47
N ASP A 11 13.01 4.65 -0.63
CA ASP A 11 11.76 5.21 -0.15
C ASP A 11 11.53 6.54 -0.85
N TYR A 12 10.43 6.64 -1.58
CA TYR A 12 10.10 7.86 -2.31
C TYR A 12 8.82 8.47 -1.76
N ARG A 13 8.87 9.74 -1.41
CA ARG A 13 7.69 10.50 -1.01
C ARG A 13 7.33 11.49 -2.09
N LEU A 14 6.06 11.50 -2.49
CA LEU A 14 5.59 12.46 -3.48
C LEU A 14 5.52 13.84 -2.84
N PRO A 15 6.31 14.84 -3.33
CA PRO A 15 6.39 16.14 -2.67
C PRO A 15 5.04 16.87 -2.57
N GLU A 16 4.16 16.67 -3.55
CA GLU A 16 2.88 17.37 -3.60
C GLU A 16 1.81 16.72 -2.73
N ALA A 17 2.06 15.55 -2.16
CA ALA A 17 1.07 14.82 -1.40
C ALA A 17 1.47 14.74 0.07
N GLU A 18 0.47 14.83 0.94
CA GLU A 18 0.72 14.76 2.37
C GLU A 18 1.10 13.36 2.81
N ARG A 19 0.48 12.33 2.24
CA ARG A 19 0.55 10.98 2.77
C ARG A 19 0.90 9.92 1.72
N PHE A 20 1.40 10.34 0.57
CA PHE A 20 1.73 9.37 -0.46
C PHE A 20 3.24 9.14 -0.53
N GLY A 21 3.62 7.89 -0.43
CA GLY A 21 4.99 7.47 -0.64
C GLY A 21 5.01 6.00 -1.00
N VAL A 22 6.10 5.57 -1.58
CA VAL A 22 6.29 4.16 -1.96
C VAL A 22 7.70 3.75 -1.61
N ALA A 23 7.88 2.46 -1.37
CA ALA A 23 9.20 1.88 -1.21
C ALA A 23 9.37 0.81 -2.27
N PHE A 24 10.54 0.74 -2.86
CA PHE A 24 10.79 -0.23 -3.92
C PHE A 24 12.25 -0.66 -3.90
N CYS A 25 12.52 -1.80 -4.53
CA CYS A 25 13.87 -2.33 -4.65
C CYS A 25 14.61 -1.60 -5.76
N ARG A 26 15.80 -1.05 -5.45
CA ARG A 26 16.57 -0.31 -6.46
C ARG A 26 17.06 -1.21 -7.59
N ARG A 27 17.13 -2.52 -7.37
CA ARG A 27 17.64 -3.43 -8.38
C ARG A 27 16.58 -3.86 -9.38
N CYS A 28 15.35 -4.10 -8.93
CA CYS A 28 14.30 -4.64 -9.81
C CYS A 28 13.07 -3.75 -9.90
N GLY A 29 12.97 -2.72 -9.07
CA GLY A 29 11.81 -1.84 -9.07
C GLY A 29 10.59 -2.41 -8.38
N GLY A 30 10.66 -3.64 -7.87
CA GLY A 30 9.53 -4.26 -7.21
C GLY A 30 9.13 -3.55 -5.92
N GLY A 31 7.82 -3.43 -5.67
CA GLY A 31 7.32 -2.82 -4.45
C GLY A 31 7.69 -3.65 -3.22
N VAL A 32 8.10 -2.97 -2.17
CA VAL A 32 8.49 -3.60 -0.92
C VAL A 32 7.76 -2.94 0.24
N PRO A 33 7.75 -3.56 1.44
CA PRO A 33 7.12 -2.92 2.59
C PRO A 33 7.70 -1.55 2.89
N ARG A 34 6.84 -0.63 3.29
CA ARG A 34 7.24 0.73 3.64
C ARG A 34 6.87 1.02 5.09
N VAL A 35 7.85 1.50 5.83
CA VAL A 35 7.62 1.92 7.21
C VAL A 35 7.27 3.40 7.19
N ALA A 36 6.11 3.73 7.73
CA ALA A 36 5.62 5.11 7.78
C ALA A 36 5.02 5.36 9.15
N ASN A 37 5.64 6.23 9.93
CA ASN A 37 5.22 6.52 11.30
C ASN A 37 5.19 5.21 12.11
N SER A 38 4.04 4.87 12.68
CA SER A 38 3.89 3.65 13.48
C SER A 38 3.33 2.47 12.68
N MET A 39 3.29 2.60 11.35
CA MET A 39 2.69 1.58 10.48
C MET A 39 3.71 0.99 9.53
N VAL A 40 3.49 -0.26 9.15
CA VAL A 40 4.19 -0.88 8.04
C VAL A 40 3.16 -1.21 6.99
N VAL A 41 3.35 -0.66 5.79
CA VAL A 41 2.45 -0.90 4.66
C VAL A 41 3.10 -1.95 3.78
N VAL A 42 2.43 -3.08 3.60
CA VAL A 42 2.96 -4.19 2.81
C VAL A 42 2.10 -4.35 1.56
N PRO A 43 2.69 -4.22 0.36
CA PRO A 43 1.94 -4.50 -0.86
C PRO A 43 1.51 -5.98 -0.87
N ALA A 44 0.23 -6.22 -1.06
CA ALA A 44 -0.28 -7.60 -1.02
C ALA A 44 0.36 -8.48 -2.08
N GLY A 45 0.67 -7.91 -3.24
CA GLY A 45 1.31 -8.65 -4.31
C GLY A 45 2.74 -9.07 -4.02
N ALA A 46 3.35 -8.57 -2.94
CA ALA A 46 4.70 -8.97 -2.55
C ALA A 46 4.72 -10.14 -1.58
N LEU A 47 3.55 -10.65 -1.18
CA LEU A 47 3.47 -11.76 -0.23
C LEU A 47 3.60 -13.10 -0.97
N ASP A 48 4.37 -14.01 -0.37
CA ASP A 48 4.56 -15.34 -0.94
C ASP A 48 3.47 -16.32 -0.53
N THR A 49 2.80 -16.04 0.58
CA THR A 49 1.76 -16.91 1.11
C THR A 49 0.51 -16.11 1.45
N ASP A 50 -0.59 -16.79 1.62
CA ASP A 50 -1.85 -16.17 2.02
C ASP A 50 -1.70 -15.59 3.43
N PRO A 51 -1.94 -14.29 3.63
CA PRO A 51 -1.76 -13.68 4.95
C PRO A 51 -2.87 -14.00 5.94
N GLY A 52 -3.92 -14.72 5.51
CA GLY A 52 -5.01 -15.07 6.40
C GLY A 52 -6.04 -13.97 6.60
N VAL A 53 -5.89 -12.85 5.89
CA VAL A 53 -6.85 -11.74 5.93
C VAL A 53 -7.33 -11.46 4.52
N ARG A 54 -8.43 -10.73 4.42
CA ARG A 54 -9.00 -10.36 3.10
C ARG A 54 -9.20 -8.85 3.04
N PRO A 55 -9.28 -8.28 1.85
CA PRO A 55 -9.54 -6.85 1.71
C PRO A 55 -10.82 -6.47 2.45
N ASN A 56 -10.79 -5.32 3.12
CA ASN A 56 -11.94 -4.86 3.88
C ASN A 56 -12.46 -3.49 3.44
N ALA A 57 -11.80 -2.86 2.46
CA ALA A 57 -12.25 -1.58 1.94
C ALA A 57 -11.61 -1.30 0.59
N HIS A 58 -12.37 -0.62 -0.27
CA HIS A 58 -11.83 0.02 -1.46
C HIS A 58 -11.60 1.49 -1.10
N ILE A 59 -10.43 2.00 -1.39
CA ILE A 59 -10.11 3.39 -1.05
C ILE A 59 -9.93 4.20 -2.33
N CYS A 60 -10.10 5.52 -2.21
CA CYS A 60 -9.90 6.45 -3.33
C CYS A 60 -10.74 6.06 -4.55
N VAL A 61 -11.96 5.60 -4.33
CA VAL A 61 -12.82 5.05 -5.38
C VAL A 61 -13.07 6.03 -6.53
N PRO A 62 -13.24 7.34 -6.29
CA PRO A 62 -13.42 8.29 -7.42
C PRO A 62 -12.24 8.30 -8.38
N SER A 63 -11.06 7.84 -7.95
CA SER A 63 -9.86 7.80 -8.80
C SER A 63 -9.65 6.47 -9.49
N LYS A 64 -10.59 5.52 -9.37
CA LYS A 64 -10.42 4.22 -10.01
C LYS A 64 -10.47 4.36 -11.54
N ALA A 65 -9.93 3.36 -12.21
CA ALA A 65 -10.00 3.31 -13.67
C ALA A 65 -11.46 3.28 -14.12
N SER A 66 -11.79 4.07 -15.13
CA SER A 66 -13.18 4.21 -15.60
C SER A 66 -13.72 2.89 -16.15
N TRP A 67 -12.83 2.01 -16.62
CA TRP A 67 -13.22 0.74 -17.21
C TRP A 67 -13.33 -0.39 -16.18
N PHE A 68 -13.02 -0.13 -14.93
CA PHE A 68 -13.09 -1.16 -13.89
C PHE A 68 -14.38 -1.01 -13.07
N THR A 69 -15.09 -2.12 -12.90
CA THR A 69 -16.31 -2.17 -12.09
C THR A 69 -16.04 -2.95 -10.82
N ILE A 70 -16.34 -2.35 -9.67
CA ILE A 70 -16.24 -3.03 -8.38
C ILE A 70 -17.45 -3.95 -8.26
N GLY A 71 -17.20 -5.26 -8.16
CA GLY A 71 -18.26 -6.27 -8.19
C GLY A 71 -18.60 -6.90 -6.86
N ASP A 72 -18.06 -6.38 -5.76
CA ASP A 72 -18.31 -6.94 -4.43
C ASP A 72 -19.03 -5.90 -3.56
N ALA A 73 -19.33 -6.31 -2.31
CA ALA A 73 -20.03 -5.45 -1.35
C ALA A 73 -19.11 -4.85 -0.29
N ILE A 74 -17.78 -4.89 -0.52
CA ILE A 74 -16.81 -4.31 0.42
C ILE A 74 -16.99 -2.80 0.44
N PRO A 75 -16.91 -2.15 1.62
CA PRO A 75 -17.10 -0.71 1.72
C PRO A 75 -16.21 0.08 0.77
N GLN A 76 -16.77 1.12 0.17
CA GLN A 76 -16.08 1.97 -0.80
C GLN A 76 -15.89 3.36 -0.20
N LEU A 77 -14.63 3.77 -0.07
CA LEU A 77 -14.28 5.06 0.53
C LEU A 77 -13.84 6.03 -0.56
N ALA A 78 -14.21 7.29 -0.40
CA ALA A 78 -13.84 8.33 -1.38
C ALA A 78 -12.37 8.71 -1.26
N GLY A 79 -11.76 8.50 -0.11
CA GLY A 79 -10.36 8.85 0.13
C GLY A 79 -9.63 7.73 0.84
N LEU A 80 -8.60 8.11 1.57
CA LEU A 80 -7.84 7.18 2.39
C LEU A 80 -8.64 6.81 3.64
N PRO A 81 -8.36 5.64 4.24
CA PRO A 81 -9.00 5.31 5.51
C PRO A 81 -8.54 6.27 6.60
N PRO A 82 -9.34 6.43 7.68
CA PRO A 82 -8.89 7.25 8.79
C PRO A 82 -7.62 6.66 9.40
N PRO A 83 -6.75 7.50 9.99
CA PRO A 83 -5.55 6.98 10.63
C PRO A 83 -5.93 6.04 11.78
N PRO A 84 -5.08 5.03 12.06
CA PRO A 84 -5.36 4.13 13.16
C PRO A 84 -5.33 4.88 14.49
N PRO A 85 -6.09 4.43 15.49
CA PRO A 85 -6.03 5.04 16.82
C PRO A 85 -4.65 4.88 17.42
N ARG A 86 -4.28 5.84 18.25
CA ARG A 86 -2.99 5.83 18.95
C ARG A 86 -3.03 4.96 20.17
#